data_e937cea35308c8e42fd28ec9b6011015
#
_entry.id   e937cea35308c8e42fd28ec9b6011015
#
_cell.length_a   1.000
_cell.length_b   1.000
_cell.length_c   1.000
_cell.angle_alpha   90.00
_cell.angle_beta   90.00
_cell.angle_gamma   90.00
#
_symmetry.space_group_name_H-M   'P 1'
#
loop_
_entity.id
_entity.type
_entity.pdbx_description
1 polymer ?
#
loop_
_entity_poly.entity_id
_entity_poly.type
_entity_poly.pdbx_seq_one_letter_code
_entity_poly.pdbx_strand_id
1 'polypeptide(L)'
;MASNWDILLIQAARQGNLARVQALLSQGANVNATDGQNTTALIYAVQGGHREIVAILREFGADINKSKQPQGLSPLMLAAALNHSEILAQLIAAGANVNQVNQDGTPALMIATYKGYTAIAEQLLTAGARVNMRDRDGDTALSVAISQNYAAIVGLLLDSGVDEEIRQEAWLEALNANRPEILQLFINRGMPLDAPTLSGETPLILAVERGNLGSVQTLLQAGANPNISTEEGETALMLAAAEGYFDIVRLLLAQGASVDNQNQAGETALHLGTIEGHLEIVQALLQAGAFVNHRNHFGDTPLLIATVQGYEAIVLELLKQGAEPNLTQQGETPLTLALQRQFTKICRYLLDYGANPNAVYPDGKTVLMKACEGNNSQLVRWLIDIGADVNKLDFSGASPLMWASYHGCLDTVKVLLDGGKVNLNQKNQGGMTALMLAKFNHHQAIVSLLQQAGAIE
;
A
#
# COMPACT_ATOMS: atom_id res chain seq x y z
N MET A 1 -43.52 -39.21 26.47
CA MET A 1 -43.72 -37.97 27.28
C MET A 1 -42.81 -38.09 28.48
N ALA A 2 -42.04 -37.03 28.81
CA ALA A 2 -41.21 -37.01 30.00
C ALA A 2 -42.06 -37.18 31.23
N SER A 3 -41.64 -37.99 32.21
CA SER A 3 -42.32 -38.15 33.46
C SER A 3 -42.27 -36.85 34.27
N ASN A 4 -43.16 -36.67 35.26
CA ASN A 4 -43.09 -35.51 36.13
C ASN A 4 -41.74 -35.37 36.83
N TRP A 5 -41.08 -36.51 37.13
CA TRP A 5 -39.73 -36.57 37.74
C TRP A 5 -38.63 -36.07 36.80
N ASP A 6 -38.77 -36.34 35.49
CA ASP A 6 -37.80 -35.93 34.47
C ASP A 6 -37.81 -34.38 34.30
N ILE A 7 -38.99 -33.79 34.27
CA ILE A 7 -39.13 -32.32 34.20
C ILE A 7 -38.57 -31.65 35.46
N LEU A 8 -38.82 -32.25 36.62
CA LEU A 8 -38.27 -31.72 37.88
C LEU A 8 -36.77 -31.85 37.97
N LEU A 9 -36.18 -32.93 37.41
CA LEU A 9 -34.73 -33.14 37.32
C LEU A 9 -34.08 -32.03 36.46
N ILE A 10 -34.64 -31.76 35.31
CA ILE A 10 -34.15 -30.70 34.42
C ILE A 10 -34.24 -29.34 35.11
N GLN A 11 -35.35 -29.03 35.81
CA GLN A 11 -35.50 -27.77 36.55
C GLN A 11 -34.50 -27.65 37.73
N ALA A 12 -34.31 -28.74 38.49
CA ALA A 12 -33.34 -28.78 39.60
C ALA A 12 -31.88 -28.60 39.12
N ALA A 13 -31.50 -29.21 38.00
CA ALA A 13 -30.21 -29.04 37.38
C ALA A 13 -29.99 -27.61 36.89
N ARG A 14 -31.03 -26.97 36.29
CA ARG A 14 -31.00 -25.56 35.84
C ARG A 14 -30.85 -24.58 37.01
N GLN A 15 -31.46 -24.89 38.15
CA GLN A 15 -31.40 -24.05 39.38
C GLN A 15 -30.15 -24.28 40.22
N GLY A 16 -29.31 -25.27 39.91
CA GLY A 16 -28.15 -25.61 40.70
C GLY A 16 -28.47 -26.32 42.03
N ASN A 17 -29.68 -26.92 42.15
CA ASN A 17 -30.09 -27.57 43.39
C ASN A 17 -29.57 -28.98 43.47
N LEU A 18 -28.37 -29.17 43.97
CA LEU A 18 -27.66 -30.42 44.06
C LEU A 18 -28.46 -31.48 44.83
N ALA A 19 -28.99 -31.17 46.02
CA ALA A 19 -29.71 -32.09 46.88
C ALA A 19 -30.98 -32.63 46.15
N ARG A 20 -31.68 -31.73 45.42
CA ARG A 20 -32.87 -32.13 44.66
C ARG A 20 -32.54 -33.00 43.44
N VAL A 21 -31.41 -32.74 42.78
CA VAL A 21 -30.91 -33.59 41.69
C VAL A 21 -30.63 -34.99 42.17
N GLN A 22 -29.91 -35.13 43.29
CA GLN A 22 -29.59 -36.41 43.90
C GLN A 22 -30.85 -37.19 44.28
N ALA A 23 -31.81 -36.56 44.94
CA ALA A 23 -33.08 -37.18 45.32
C ALA A 23 -33.87 -37.70 44.11
N LEU A 24 -33.98 -36.89 43.07
CA LEU A 24 -34.74 -37.26 41.86
C LEU A 24 -34.09 -38.42 41.07
N LEU A 25 -32.76 -38.40 40.96
CA LEU A 25 -32.01 -39.52 40.34
C LEU A 25 -32.15 -40.82 41.11
N SER A 26 -32.07 -40.76 42.48
CA SER A 26 -32.29 -41.93 43.34
C SER A 26 -33.70 -42.48 43.25
N GLN A 27 -34.71 -41.67 42.88
CA GLN A 27 -36.10 -42.05 42.67
C GLN A 27 -36.36 -42.55 41.24
N GLY A 28 -35.32 -42.64 40.38
CA GLY A 28 -35.45 -43.24 39.05
C GLY A 28 -35.80 -42.23 37.95
N ALA A 29 -35.62 -40.92 38.15
CA ALA A 29 -35.75 -39.98 37.08
C ALA A 29 -34.78 -40.30 35.92
N ASN A 30 -35.23 -40.17 34.68
CA ASN A 30 -34.37 -40.44 33.51
C ASN A 30 -33.36 -39.31 33.32
N VAL A 31 -32.09 -39.64 33.59
CA VAL A 31 -30.95 -38.67 33.48
C VAL A 31 -30.81 -38.04 32.10
N ASN A 32 -31.27 -38.79 31.03
CA ASN A 32 -31.18 -38.34 29.63
C ASN A 32 -32.49 -37.77 29.06
N ALA A 33 -33.47 -37.53 29.96
CA ALA A 33 -34.71 -36.86 29.56
C ALA A 33 -34.43 -35.44 29.02
N THR A 34 -35.28 -35.01 28.11
CA THR A 34 -35.16 -33.68 27.48
C THR A 34 -36.43 -32.87 27.65
N ASP A 35 -36.29 -31.59 27.70
CA ASP A 35 -37.42 -30.62 27.61
C ASP A 35 -37.88 -30.45 26.15
N GLY A 36 -38.82 -29.54 25.92
CA GLY A 36 -39.36 -29.21 24.60
C GLY A 36 -38.36 -28.65 23.61
N GLN A 37 -37.17 -28.25 24.07
CA GLN A 37 -36.04 -27.79 23.26
C GLN A 37 -34.92 -28.81 23.10
N ASN A 38 -35.20 -30.07 23.40
CA ASN A 38 -34.25 -31.19 23.40
C ASN A 38 -33.03 -30.96 24.30
N THR A 39 -33.20 -30.22 25.41
CA THR A 39 -32.16 -29.88 26.37
C THR A 39 -32.19 -30.80 27.58
N THR A 40 -31.06 -31.41 27.92
CA THR A 40 -30.92 -32.34 29.06
C THR A 40 -30.58 -31.59 30.37
N ALA A 41 -30.77 -32.30 31.50
CA ALA A 41 -30.28 -31.81 32.80
C ALA A 41 -28.78 -31.51 32.79
N LEU A 42 -27.96 -32.32 32.11
CA LEU A 42 -26.53 -32.11 31.96
C LEU A 42 -26.22 -30.79 31.24
N ILE A 43 -26.92 -30.50 30.13
CA ILE A 43 -26.73 -29.24 29.40
C ILE A 43 -27.05 -28.05 30.29
N TYR A 44 -28.14 -28.07 31.05
CA TYR A 44 -28.45 -26.97 31.99
C TYR A 44 -27.43 -26.82 33.12
N ALA A 45 -26.95 -27.95 33.67
CA ALA A 45 -25.91 -27.94 34.70
C ALA A 45 -24.61 -27.34 34.18
N VAL A 46 -24.21 -27.64 32.93
CA VAL A 46 -23.04 -27.04 32.27
C VAL A 46 -23.25 -25.56 32.02
N GLN A 47 -24.42 -25.16 31.53
CA GLN A 47 -24.76 -23.74 31.29
C GLN A 47 -24.74 -22.93 32.59
N GLY A 48 -25.18 -23.50 33.70
CA GLY A 48 -25.17 -22.88 35.02
C GLY A 48 -23.82 -22.93 35.76
N GLY A 49 -22.82 -23.61 35.24
CA GLY A 49 -21.54 -23.79 35.88
C GLY A 49 -21.58 -24.71 37.14
N HIS A 50 -22.59 -25.58 37.23
CA HIS A 50 -22.86 -26.42 38.42
C HIS A 50 -22.03 -27.72 38.38
N ARG A 51 -20.75 -27.64 38.69
CA ARG A 51 -19.74 -28.70 38.54
C ARG A 51 -20.11 -30.00 39.33
N GLU A 52 -20.63 -29.85 40.54
CA GLU A 52 -21.03 -31.02 41.34
C GLU A 52 -22.24 -31.73 40.75
N ILE A 53 -23.18 -31.00 40.17
CA ILE A 53 -24.33 -31.58 39.47
C ILE A 53 -23.85 -32.29 38.18
N VAL A 54 -22.90 -31.72 37.43
CA VAL A 54 -22.31 -32.37 36.24
C VAL A 54 -21.67 -33.70 36.63
N ALA A 55 -20.91 -33.75 37.74
CA ALA A 55 -20.29 -34.98 38.24
C ALA A 55 -21.34 -36.04 38.54
N ILE A 56 -22.40 -35.71 39.27
CA ILE A 56 -23.45 -36.63 39.66
C ILE A 56 -24.24 -37.13 38.42
N LEU A 57 -24.63 -36.21 37.54
CA LEU A 57 -25.36 -36.62 36.31
C LEU A 57 -24.53 -37.60 35.47
N ARG A 58 -23.21 -37.39 35.40
CA ARG A 58 -22.28 -38.30 34.72
C ARG A 58 -22.26 -39.69 35.42
N GLU A 59 -22.17 -39.73 36.74
CA GLU A 59 -22.18 -41.00 37.50
C GLU A 59 -23.46 -41.79 37.27
N PHE A 60 -24.60 -41.12 37.07
CA PHE A 60 -25.89 -41.75 36.73
C PHE A 60 -26.06 -42.01 35.24
N GLY A 61 -25.00 -41.91 34.40
CA GLY A 61 -25.02 -42.28 32.99
C GLY A 61 -25.63 -41.25 32.05
N ALA A 62 -25.47 -39.97 32.35
CA ALA A 62 -25.84 -38.89 31.42
C ALA A 62 -25.05 -39.02 30.11
N ASP A 63 -25.75 -38.85 28.96
CA ASP A 63 -25.13 -38.80 27.64
C ASP A 63 -24.35 -37.48 27.48
N ILE A 64 -23.03 -37.62 27.55
CA ILE A 64 -22.09 -36.48 27.55
C ILE A 64 -22.02 -35.77 26.19
N ASN A 65 -22.41 -36.46 25.11
CA ASN A 65 -22.30 -35.99 23.73
C ASN A 65 -23.64 -35.51 23.14
N LYS A 66 -24.73 -35.59 23.93
CA LYS A 66 -26.04 -35.19 23.45
C LYS A 66 -26.12 -33.68 23.29
N SER A 67 -26.37 -33.25 22.06
CA SER A 67 -26.38 -31.82 21.71
C SER A 67 -27.74 -31.15 21.93
N LYS A 68 -27.71 -29.88 22.34
CA LYS A 68 -28.85 -28.98 22.41
C LYS A 68 -29.27 -28.53 21.00
N GLN A 69 -30.58 -28.58 20.73
CA GLN A 69 -31.15 -28.06 19.48
C GLN A 69 -31.63 -26.61 19.64
N PRO A 70 -31.74 -25.80 18.56
CA PRO A 70 -31.38 -26.13 17.17
C PRO A 70 -29.90 -26.03 16.82
N GLN A 71 -29.05 -25.35 17.61
CA GLN A 71 -27.66 -25.01 17.26
C GLN A 71 -26.71 -26.23 17.22
N GLY A 72 -27.10 -27.40 17.75
CA GLY A 72 -26.24 -28.58 17.81
C GLY A 72 -25.11 -28.50 18.84
N LEU A 73 -25.22 -27.61 19.86
CA LEU A 73 -24.17 -27.41 20.83
C LEU A 73 -24.09 -28.57 21.84
N SER A 74 -22.93 -29.23 21.92
CA SER A 74 -22.66 -30.28 22.91
C SER A 74 -22.35 -29.66 24.30
N PRO A 75 -22.44 -30.46 25.38
CA PRO A 75 -22.01 -30.01 26.70
C PRO A 75 -20.57 -29.47 26.72
N LEU A 76 -19.63 -30.09 25.98
CA LEU A 76 -18.25 -29.67 25.88
C LEU A 76 -18.13 -28.30 25.18
N MET A 77 -18.87 -28.06 24.10
CA MET A 77 -18.91 -26.78 23.40
C MET A 77 -19.45 -25.66 24.29
N LEU A 78 -20.47 -25.96 25.08
CA LEU A 78 -21.06 -25.00 26.04
C LEU A 78 -20.05 -24.67 27.17
N ALA A 79 -19.36 -25.68 27.69
CA ALA A 79 -18.31 -25.46 28.69
C ALA A 79 -17.17 -24.58 28.12
N ALA A 80 -16.80 -24.81 26.86
CA ALA A 80 -15.81 -23.99 26.17
C ALA A 80 -16.30 -22.55 25.94
N ALA A 81 -17.55 -22.39 25.50
CA ALA A 81 -18.14 -21.07 25.23
C ALA A 81 -18.31 -20.20 26.47
N LEU A 82 -18.50 -20.83 27.64
CA LEU A 82 -18.77 -20.17 28.93
C LEU A 82 -17.55 -20.10 29.84
N ASN A 83 -16.38 -20.53 29.37
CA ASN A 83 -15.12 -20.57 30.15
C ASN A 83 -15.18 -21.44 31.42
N HIS A 84 -15.93 -22.52 31.38
CA HIS A 84 -16.05 -23.44 32.51
C HIS A 84 -14.96 -24.51 32.50
N SER A 85 -13.73 -24.12 32.82
CA SER A 85 -12.51 -24.96 32.70
C SER A 85 -12.59 -26.28 33.48
N GLU A 86 -13.09 -26.24 34.70
CA GLU A 86 -13.22 -27.46 35.55
C GLU A 86 -14.28 -28.42 35.00
N ILE A 87 -15.40 -27.89 34.48
CA ILE A 87 -16.46 -28.71 33.85
C ILE A 87 -15.94 -29.28 32.53
N LEU A 88 -15.20 -28.49 31.74
CA LEU A 88 -14.57 -28.96 30.50
C LEU A 88 -13.66 -30.16 30.79
N ALA A 89 -12.78 -30.04 31.80
CA ALA A 89 -11.90 -31.15 32.21
C ALA A 89 -12.68 -32.41 32.66
N GLN A 90 -13.77 -32.23 33.39
CA GLN A 90 -14.63 -33.34 33.79
C GLN A 90 -15.29 -34.02 32.62
N LEU A 91 -15.76 -33.28 31.61
CA LEU A 91 -16.38 -33.82 30.42
C LEU A 91 -15.35 -34.56 29.55
N ILE A 92 -14.14 -33.99 29.39
CA ILE A 92 -13.04 -34.65 28.67
C ILE A 92 -12.65 -35.99 29.35
N ALA A 93 -12.46 -35.95 30.67
CA ALA A 93 -12.14 -37.18 31.44
C ALA A 93 -13.24 -38.25 31.38
N ALA A 94 -14.47 -37.83 31.11
CA ALA A 94 -15.61 -38.73 30.92
C ALA A 94 -15.78 -39.24 29.47
N GLY A 95 -14.87 -38.89 28.54
CA GLY A 95 -14.89 -39.35 27.16
C GLY A 95 -15.77 -38.49 26.23
N ALA A 96 -15.93 -37.21 26.52
CA ALA A 96 -16.60 -36.31 25.60
C ALA A 96 -15.87 -36.29 24.26
N ASN A 97 -16.63 -36.28 23.15
CA ASN A 97 -16.06 -36.14 21.81
C ASN A 97 -15.56 -34.72 21.59
N VAL A 98 -14.24 -34.55 21.73
CA VAL A 98 -13.55 -33.24 21.61
C VAL A 98 -13.71 -32.63 20.21
N ASN A 99 -13.91 -33.50 19.18
CA ASN A 99 -14.01 -33.10 17.79
C ASN A 99 -15.46 -33.08 17.25
N GLN A 100 -16.46 -33.16 18.14
CA GLN A 100 -17.84 -32.96 17.74
C GLN A 100 -18.03 -31.55 17.21
N VAL A 101 -18.86 -31.38 16.17
CA VAL A 101 -19.16 -30.08 15.57
C VAL A 101 -20.64 -29.71 15.80
N ASN A 102 -20.89 -28.41 15.85
CA ASN A 102 -22.22 -27.85 15.85
C ASN A 102 -22.83 -27.84 14.44
N GLN A 103 -23.99 -27.18 14.26
CA GLN A 103 -24.63 -27.10 12.94
C GLN A 103 -23.83 -26.29 11.91
N ASP A 104 -22.94 -25.38 12.35
CA ASP A 104 -22.09 -24.55 11.49
C ASP A 104 -20.75 -25.24 11.18
N GLY A 105 -20.57 -26.49 11.64
CA GLY A 105 -19.31 -27.21 11.50
C GLY A 105 -18.26 -26.82 12.55
N THR A 106 -18.59 -25.99 13.53
CA THR A 106 -17.67 -25.40 14.49
C THR A 106 -17.40 -26.34 15.68
N PRO A 107 -16.17 -26.78 15.94
CA PRO A 107 -15.80 -27.58 17.11
C PRO A 107 -15.59 -26.70 18.35
N ALA A 108 -15.50 -27.34 19.52
CA ALA A 108 -15.23 -26.66 20.81
C ALA A 108 -13.94 -25.81 20.79
N LEU A 109 -12.90 -26.27 20.09
CA LEU A 109 -11.63 -25.53 19.95
C LEU A 109 -11.84 -24.18 19.26
N MET A 110 -12.58 -24.12 18.17
CA MET A 110 -12.86 -22.86 17.46
C MET A 110 -13.72 -21.93 18.30
N ILE A 111 -14.70 -22.47 19.05
CA ILE A 111 -15.49 -21.67 20.00
C ILE A 111 -14.60 -21.03 21.07
N ALA A 112 -13.71 -21.83 21.67
CA ALA A 112 -12.76 -21.34 22.67
C ALA A 112 -11.83 -20.25 22.09
N THR A 113 -11.36 -20.48 20.87
CA THR A 113 -10.51 -19.53 20.12
C THR A 113 -11.24 -18.23 19.85
N TYR A 114 -12.46 -18.29 19.33
CA TYR A 114 -13.26 -17.08 19.07
C TYR A 114 -13.50 -16.25 20.34
N LYS A 115 -13.62 -16.90 21.50
CA LYS A 115 -13.78 -16.24 22.79
C LYS A 115 -12.46 -15.78 23.43
N GLY A 116 -11.30 -16.15 22.89
CA GLY A 116 -10.00 -15.81 23.44
C GLY A 116 -9.63 -16.60 24.71
N TYR A 117 -10.27 -17.74 24.94
CA TYR A 117 -10.05 -18.53 26.16
C TYR A 117 -8.86 -19.47 26.01
N THR A 118 -7.65 -18.93 26.18
CA THR A 118 -6.37 -19.63 25.98
C THR A 118 -6.29 -20.93 26.78
N ALA A 119 -6.64 -20.91 28.07
CA ALA A 119 -6.60 -22.11 28.91
C ALA A 119 -7.56 -23.21 28.47
N ILE A 120 -8.73 -22.85 27.95
CA ILE A 120 -9.68 -23.80 27.38
C ILE A 120 -9.14 -24.40 26.08
N ALA A 121 -8.57 -23.57 25.19
CA ALA A 121 -7.96 -24.02 23.95
C ALA A 121 -6.82 -25.01 24.22
N GLU A 122 -5.95 -24.70 25.19
CA GLU A 122 -4.86 -25.59 25.61
C GLU A 122 -5.35 -26.93 26.14
N GLN A 123 -6.39 -26.94 26.99
CA GLN A 123 -7.00 -28.18 27.49
C GLN A 123 -7.59 -29.03 26.35
N LEU A 124 -8.27 -28.39 25.39
CA LEU A 124 -8.84 -29.08 24.23
C LEU A 124 -7.76 -29.67 23.33
N LEU A 125 -6.69 -28.91 23.05
CA LEU A 125 -5.55 -29.39 22.26
C LEU A 125 -4.85 -30.57 22.92
N THR A 126 -4.61 -30.49 24.24
CA THR A 126 -4.05 -31.58 25.04
C THR A 126 -4.95 -32.84 25.01
N ALA A 127 -6.26 -32.65 24.92
CA ALA A 127 -7.22 -33.74 24.83
C ALA A 127 -7.41 -34.28 23.39
N GLY A 128 -6.62 -33.83 22.41
CA GLY A 128 -6.64 -34.32 21.03
C GLY A 128 -7.66 -33.63 20.15
N ALA A 129 -7.94 -32.33 20.40
CA ALA A 129 -8.71 -31.55 19.45
C ALA A 129 -7.94 -31.41 18.13
N ARG A 130 -8.63 -31.66 17.02
CA ARG A 130 -8.07 -31.56 15.66
C ARG A 130 -7.90 -30.09 15.29
N VAL A 131 -6.65 -29.64 15.16
CA VAL A 131 -6.30 -28.24 14.86
C VAL A 131 -6.68 -27.81 13.45
N ASN A 132 -6.73 -28.73 12.49
CA ASN A 132 -6.91 -28.48 11.06
C ASN A 132 -8.38 -28.57 10.59
N MET A 133 -9.34 -28.60 11.52
CA MET A 133 -10.76 -28.62 11.15
C MET A 133 -11.18 -27.27 10.57
N ARG A 134 -12.00 -27.34 9.49
CA ARG A 134 -12.65 -26.14 8.91
C ARG A 134 -14.14 -26.19 9.24
N ASP A 135 -14.72 -25.03 9.55
CA ASP A 135 -16.16 -24.88 9.65
C ASP A 135 -16.82 -24.75 8.26
N ARG A 136 -18.11 -24.42 8.21
CA ARG A 136 -18.84 -24.26 6.94
C ARG A 136 -18.40 -23.06 6.11
N ASP A 137 -17.86 -22.05 6.76
CA ASP A 137 -17.34 -20.83 6.11
C ASP A 137 -15.88 -21.03 5.63
N GLY A 138 -15.29 -22.19 5.95
CA GLY A 138 -13.92 -22.56 5.62
C GLY A 138 -12.90 -22.09 6.65
N ASP A 139 -13.32 -21.42 7.72
CA ASP A 139 -12.45 -20.94 8.78
C ASP A 139 -11.84 -22.08 9.58
N THR A 140 -10.61 -21.86 10.06
CA THR A 140 -9.90 -22.74 11.00
C THR A 140 -9.77 -22.07 12.36
N ALA A 141 -9.43 -22.83 13.39
CA ALA A 141 -9.09 -22.24 14.68
C ALA A 141 -7.93 -21.21 14.54
N LEU A 142 -7.00 -21.45 13.63
CA LEU A 142 -5.85 -20.57 13.40
C LEU A 142 -6.27 -19.26 12.72
N SER A 143 -7.11 -19.30 11.66
CA SER A 143 -7.62 -18.09 11.01
C SER A 143 -8.45 -17.23 11.98
N VAL A 144 -9.31 -17.87 12.77
CA VAL A 144 -10.06 -17.17 13.84
C VAL A 144 -9.13 -16.50 14.86
N ALA A 145 -8.06 -17.19 15.30
CA ALA A 145 -7.11 -16.63 16.25
C ALA A 145 -6.38 -15.40 15.69
N ILE A 146 -6.02 -15.43 14.40
CA ILE A 146 -5.34 -14.32 13.71
C ILE A 146 -6.27 -13.13 13.54
N SER A 147 -7.50 -13.36 13.06
CA SER A 147 -8.49 -12.30 12.86
C SER A 147 -8.80 -11.56 14.17
N GLN A 148 -8.90 -12.31 15.29
CA GLN A 148 -9.13 -11.76 16.62
C GLN A 148 -7.85 -11.22 17.30
N ASN A 149 -6.67 -11.40 16.69
CA ASN A 149 -5.37 -10.99 17.23
C ASN A 149 -4.98 -11.67 18.56
N TYR A 150 -5.30 -12.95 18.70
CA TYR A 150 -4.96 -13.72 19.90
C TYR A 150 -3.62 -14.45 19.75
N ALA A 151 -2.52 -13.72 19.85
CA ALA A 151 -1.17 -14.24 19.64
C ALA A 151 -0.84 -15.48 20.49
N ALA A 152 -1.28 -15.52 21.77
CA ALA A 152 -1.08 -16.68 22.62
C ALA A 152 -1.74 -17.96 22.08
N ILE A 153 -2.97 -17.85 21.57
CA ILE A 153 -3.69 -19.00 20.99
C ILE A 153 -3.05 -19.38 19.66
N VAL A 154 -2.64 -18.41 18.82
CA VAL A 154 -1.88 -18.68 17.59
C VAL A 154 -0.64 -19.52 17.89
N GLY A 155 0.13 -19.14 18.92
CA GLY A 155 1.31 -19.91 19.36
C GLY A 155 0.98 -21.36 19.70
N LEU A 156 -0.06 -21.59 20.51
CA LEU A 156 -0.53 -22.93 20.89
C LEU A 156 -0.96 -23.78 19.68
N LEU A 157 -1.71 -23.15 18.76
CA LEU A 157 -2.19 -23.85 17.56
C LEU A 157 -1.04 -24.24 16.64
N LEU A 158 -0.09 -23.34 16.37
CA LEU A 158 1.10 -23.62 15.56
C LEU A 158 1.94 -24.76 16.12
N ASP A 159 2.00 -24.92 17.46
CA ASP A 159 2.73 -26.00 18.12
C ASP A 159 1.95 -27.34 18.12
N SER A 160 0.69 -27.34 17.70
CA SER A 160 -0.22 -28.50 17.75
C SER A 160 -0.33 -29.26 16.42
N GLY A 161 0.58 -29.05 15.47
CA GLY A 161 0.63 -29.80 14.22
C GLY A 161 -0.32 -29.28 13.13
N VAL A 162 -0.29 -27.99 12.91
CA VAL A 162 -1.00 -27.34 11.79
C VAL A 162 -0.42 -27.83 10.46
N ASP A 163 -1.28 -28.22 9.51
CA ASP A 163 -0.91 -28.61 8.17
C ASP A 163 -0.24 -27.43 7.42
N GLU A 164 0.70 -27.77 6.53
CA GLU A 164 1.49 -26.77 5.80
C GLU A 164 0.60 -25.80 4.99
N GLU A 165 -0.44 -26.30 4.34
CA GLU A 165 -1.39 -25.48 3.57
C GLU A 165 -2.06 -24.43 4.46
N ILE A 166 -2.62 -24.87 5.60
CA ILE A 166 -3.27 -23.97 6.57
C ILE A 166 -2.26 -22.98 7.16
N ARG A 167 -1.02 -23.41 7.38
CA ARG A 167 0.05 -22.55 7.89
C ARG A 167 0.41 -21.45 6.90
N GLN A 168 0.46 -21.75 5.60
CA GLN A 168 0.72 -20.77 4.56
C GLN A 168 -0.44 -19.77 4.40
N GLU A 169 -1.69 -20.26 4.39
CA GLU A 169 -2.87 -19.40 4.37
C GLU A 169 -2.87 -18.43 5.56
N ALA A 170 -2.63 -18.94 6.76
CA ALA A 170 -2.58 -18.18 8.00
C ALA A 170 -1.43 -17.15 8.02
N TRP A 171 -0.27 -17.50 7.44
CA TRP A 171 0.85 -16.58 7.26
C TRP A 171 0.45 -15.37 6.41
N LEU A 172 -0.20 -15.61 5.26
CA LEU A 172 -0.71 -14.55 4.38
C LEU A 172 -1.79 -13.70 5.07
N GLU A 173 -2.66 -14.34 5.83
CA GLU A 173 -3.68 -13.63 6.60
C GLU A 173 -3.05 -12.70 7.64
N ALA A 174 -2.03 -13.15 8.37
CA ALA A 174 -1.31 -12.36 9.34
C ALA A 174 -0.57 -11.17 8.71
N LEU A 175 0.02 -11.34 7.51
CA LEU A 175 0.63 -10.27 6.72
C LEU A 175 -0.41 -9.23 6.32
N ASN A 176 -1.53 -9.66 5.74
CA ASN A 176 -2.60 -8.81 5.27
C ASN A 176 -3.27 -8.01 6.40
N ALA A 177 -3.43 -8.66 7.57
CA ALA A 177 -4.02 -8.03 8.75
C ALA A 177 -3.05 -7.15 9.54
N ASN A 178 -1.79 -7.01 9.11
CA ASN A 178 -0.74 -6.25 9.80
C ASN A 178 -0.62 -6.66 11.29
N ARG A 179 -0.31 -7.96 11.54
CA ARG A 179 -0.18 -8.53 12.88
C ARG A 179 1.28 -8.86 13.23
N PRO A 180 2.11 -7.85 13.59
CA PRO A 180 3.56 -8.02 13.79
C PRO A 180 3.92 -9.11 14.81
N GLU A 181 3.20 -9.15 15.95
CA GLU A 181 3.44 -10.14 17.00
C GLU A 181 3.14 -11.56 16.52
N ILE A 182 2.07 -11.73 15.72
CA ILE A 182 1.72 -13.03 15.13
C ILE A 182 2.73 -13.42 14.07
N LEU A 183 3.14 -12.49 13.21
CA LEU A 183 4.19 -12.73 12.21
C LEU A 183 5.48 -13.23 12.86
N GLN A 184 5.87 -12.64 14.00
CA GLN A 184 7.05 -13.08 14.75
C GLN A 184 6.93 -14.53 15.24
N LEU A 185 5.71 -15.01 15.58
CA LEU A 185 5.49 -16.41 15.94
C LEU A 185 5.73 -17.38 14.79
N PHE A 186 5.31 -17.01 13.58
CA PHE A 186 5.56 -17.79 12.36
C PHE A 186 7.05 -17.79 12.01
N ILE A 187 7.70 -16.64 12.06
CA ILE A 187 9.14 -16.48 11.78
C ILE A 187 9.98 -17.33 12.71
N ASN A 188 9.68 -17.30 14.02
CA ASN A 188 10.37 -18.10 15.02
C ASN A 188 10.21 -19.62 14.81
N ARG A 189 9.22 -20.05 14.02
CA ARG A 189 8.99 -21.45 13.64
C ARG A 189 9.46 -21.77 12.23
N GLY A 190 10.32 -20.92 11.66
CA GLY A 190 11.02 -21.17 10.41
C GLY A 190 10.22 -20.87 9.16
N MET A 191 9.21 -19.98 9.23
CA MET A 191 8.52 -19.53 8.03
C MET A 191 9.50 -18.81 7.10
N PRO A 192 9.58 -19.17 5.79
CA PRO A 192 10.53 -18.54 4.88
C PRO A 192 10.18 -17.08 4.63
N LEU A 193 11.20 -16.21 4.73
CA LEU A 193 11.02 -14.74 4.60
C LEU A 193 11.00 -14.27 3.16
N ASP A 194 11.72 -15.01 2.28
CA ASP A 194 11.99 -14.58 0.90
C ASP A 194 11.37 -15.52 -0.15
N ALA A 195 10.72 -16.61 0.28
CA ALA A 195 10.04 -17.49 -0.64
C ALA A 195 8.80 -16.80 -1.22
N PRO A 196 8.57 -16.93 -2.54
CA PRO A 196 7.38 -16.37 -3.14
C PRO A 196 6.12 -17.03 -2.55
N THR A 197 5.10 -16.24 -2.36
CA THR A 197 3.77 -16.68 -1.94
C THR A 197 3.01 -17.28 -3.13
N LEU A 198 1.77 -17.67 -2.91
CA LEU A 198 0.91 -18.21 -3.98
C LEU A 198 0.64 -17.20 -5.11
N SER A 199 0.78 -15.90 -4.83
CA SER A 199 0.66 -14.81 -5.83
C SER A 199 1.97 -14.53 -6.57
N GLY A 200 3.09 -15.13 -6.14
CA GLY A 200 4.40 -14.94 -6.77
C GLY A 200 5.28 -13.88 -6.10
N GLU A 201 4.71 -13.00 -5.27
CA GLU A 201 5.46 -11.98 -4.56
C GLU A 201 6.03 -12.50 -3.24
N THR A 202 7.11 -11.86 -2.76
CA THR A 202 7.65 -12.14 -1.43
C THR A 202 6.75 -11.56 -0.33
N PRO A 203 6.81 -12.11 0.91
CA PRO A 203 6.10 -11.56 2.05
C PRO A 203 6.36 -10.06 2.28
N LEU A 204 7.60 -9.61 2.01
CA LEU A 204 7.97 -8.20 2.14
C LEU A 204 7.25 -7.32 1.11
N ILE A 205 7.21 -7.74 -0.15
CA ILE A 205 6.50 -7.03 -1.22
C ILE A 205 5.01 -6.91 -0.87
N LEU A 206 4.35 -8.02 -0.50
CA LEU A 206 2.95 -7.99 -0.08
C LEU A 206 2.67 -7.05 1.10
N ALA A 207 3.58 -7.04 2.09
CA ALA A 207 3.43 -6.13 3.23
C ALA A 207 3.56 -4.66 2.82
N VAL A 208 4.43 -4.35 1.85
CA VAL A 208 4.61 -2.99 1.30
C VAL A 208 3.41 -2.57 0.46
N GLU A 209 2.89 -3.41 -0.44
CA GLU A 209 1.69 -3.12 -1.24
C GLU A 209 0.48 -2.75 -0.38
N ARG A 210 0.38 -3.34 0.81
CA ARG A 210 -0.69 -3.04 1.78
C ARG A 210 -0.39 -1.82 2.67
N GLY A 211 0.79 -1.23 2.56
CA GLY A 211 1.24 -0.16 3.46
C GLY A 211 1.41 -0.61 4.92
N ASN A 212 1.60 -1.89 5.16
CA ASN A 212 1.65 -2.51 6.49
C ASN A 212 3.01 -2.31 7.16
N LEU A 213 3.29 -1.09 7.64
CA LEU A 213 4.57 -0.72 8.25
C LEU A 213 5.03 -1.71 9.34
N GLY A 214 4.12 -2.17 10.21
CA GLY A 214 4.46 -3.11 11.28
C GLY A 214 4.95 -4.46 10.75
N SER A 215 4.29 -5.01 9.72
CA SER A 215 4.70 -6.23 9.04
C SER A 215 6.04 -6.05 8.32
N VAL A 216 6.21 -4.94 7.59
CA VAL A 216 7.47 -4.58 6.93
C VAL A 216 8.62 -4.53 7.94
N GLN A 217 8.42 -3.85 9.06
CA GLN A 217 9.43 -3.75 10.12
C GLN A 217 9.81 -5.13 10.68
N THR A 218 8.82 -5.97 10.96
CA THR A 218 9.05 -7.32 11.51
C THR A 218 9.84 -8.20 10.54
N LEU A 219 9.47 -8.19 9.25
CA LEU A 219 10.14 -8.96 8.21
C LEU A 219 11.59 -8.52 8.02
N LEU A 220 11.84 -7.21 7.93
CA LEU A 220 13.20 -6.67 7.75
C LEU A 220 14.09 -6.92 8.97
N GLN A 221 13.55 -6.80 10.20
CA GLN A 221 14.27 -7.13 11.43
C GLN A 221 14.62 -8.63 11.51
N ALA A 222 13.81 -9.47 10.92
CA ALA A 222 14.06 -10.91 10.83
C ALA A 222 15.05 -11.29 9.73
N GLY A 223 15.45 -10.34 8.88
CA GLY A 223 16.44 -10.53 7.83
C GLY A 223 15.86 -10.81 6.44
N ALA A 224 14.62 -10.43 6.17
CA ALA A 224 14.07 -10.47 4.81
C ALA A 224 14.91 -9.60 3.86
N ASN A 225 15.18 -10.11 2.66
CA ASN A 225 15.98 -9.40 1.66
C ASN A 225 15.15 -8.30 0.97
N PRO A 226 15.48 -7.00 1.16
CA PRO A 226 14.70 -5.90 0.58
C PRO A 226 14.89 -5.73 -0.94
N ASN A 227 15.81 -6.49 -1.54
CA ASN A 227 16.22 -6.32 -2.94
C ASN A 227 15.63 -7.37 -3.90
N ILE A 228 14.79 -8.26 -3.40
CA ILE A 228 14.04 -9.17 -4.25
C ILE A 228 12.96 -8.37 -4.99
N SER A 229 12.80 -8.66 -6.27
CA SER A 229 11.83 -8.00 -7.14
C SER A 229 10.71 -8.95 -7.57
N THR A 230 9.60 -8.37 -7.99
CA THR A 230 8.50 -9.04 -8.71
C THR A 230 8.97 -9.50 -10.10
N GLU A 231 8.07 -10.18 -10.83
CA GLU A 231 8.33 -10.54 -12.23
C GLU A 231 8.55 -9.30 -13.11
N GLU A 232 7.91 -8.18 -12.80
CA GLU A 232 8.08 -6.89 -13.49
C GLU A 232 9.38 -6.16 -13.11
N GLY A 233 10.15 -6.71 -12.19
CA GLY A 233 11.40 -6.14 -11.70
C GLY A 233 11.21 -5.10 -10.60
N GLU A 234 10.02 -4.96 -10.03
CA GLU A 234 9.74 -3.99 -8.99
C GLU A 234 10.19 -4.48 -7.62
N THR A 235 10.97 -3.66 -6.93
CA THR A 235 11.40 -3.93 -5.55
C THR A 235 10.44 -3.30 -4.53
N ALA A 236 10.52 -3.76 -3.29
CA ALA A 236 9.79 -3.17 -2.17
C ALA A 236 9.99 -1.64 -2.07
N LEU A 237 11.22 -1.14 -2.36
CA LEU A 237 11.51 0.30 -2.35
C LEU A 237 10.80 1.05 -3.47
N MET A 238 10.70 0.46 -4.65
CA MET A 238 9.99 1.05 -5.79
C MET A 238 8.50 1.18 -5.51
N LEU A 239 7.87 0.11 -5.03
CA LEU A 239 6.46 0.11 -4.67
C LEU A 239 6.16 1.12 -3.56
N ALA A 240 6.98 1.14 -2.50
CA ALA A 240 6.82 2.12 -1.43
C ALA A 240 6.98 3.56 -1.92
N ALA A 241 7.87 3.80 -2.90
CA ALA A 241 8.07 5.12 -3.48
C ALA A 241 6.91 5.55 -4.39
N ALA A 242 6.31 4.64 -5.14
CA ALA A 242 5.14 4.89 -5.97
C ALA A 242 3.89 5.19 -5.12
N GLU A 243 3.66 4.39 -4.07
CA GLU A 243 2.49 4.51 -3.21
C GLU A 243 2.58 5.65 -2.17
N GLY A 244 3.71 6.32 -2.06
CA GLY A 244 3.88 7.43 -1.11
C GLY A 244 4.13 7.00 0.35
N TYR A 245 4.56 5.77 0.60
CA TYR A 245 4.78 5.24 1.95
C TYR A 245 6.13 5.68 2.51
N PHE A 246 6.24 6.94 2.90
CA PHE A 246 7.49 7.56 3.34
C PHE A 246 8.21 6.81 4.49
N ASP A 247 7.47 6.39 5.52
CA ASP A 247 8.08 5.65 6.64
C ASP A 247 8.62 4.28 6.22
N ILE A 248 7.94 3.61 5.27
CA ILE A 248 8.40 2.34 4.70
C ILE A 248 9.65 2.58 3.85
N VAL A 249 9.68 3.62 3.01
CA VAL A 249 10.87 4.02 2.22
C VAL A 249 12.07 4.22 3.15
N ARG A 250 11.93 5.01 4.23
CA ARG A 250 13.01 5.23 5.19
C ARG A 250 13.49 3.94 5.85
N LEU A 251 12.56 3.06 6.20
CA LEU A 251 12.88 1.79 6.81
C LEU A 251 13.65 0.88 5.85
N LEU A 252 13.19 0.76 4.60
CA LEU A 252 13.83 -0.05 3.56
C LEU A 252 15.27 0.45 3.27
N LEU A 253 15.46 1.76 3.14
CA LEU A 253 16.78 2.37 2.95
C LEU A 253 17.71 2.09 4.14
N ALA A 254 17.21 2.20 5.37
CA ALA A 254 17.97 1.90 6.58
C ALA A 254 18.38 0.42 6.69
N GLN A 255 17.65 -0.49 6.05
CA GLN A 255 17.91 -1.93 6.01
C GLN A 255 18.63 -2.37 4.74
N GLY A 256 19.21 -1.44 3.97
CA GLY A 256 20.09 -1.75 2.84
C GLY A 256 19.37 -2.05 1.52
N ALA A 257 18.17 -1.51 1.32
CA ALA A 257 17.54 -1.53 0.02
C ALA A 257 18.39 -0.77 -1.00
N SER A 258 18.64 -1.38 -2.16
CA SER A 258 19.40 -0.79 -3.26
C SER A 258 18.56 0.31 -3.92
N VAL A 259 19.08 1.53 -3.88
CA VAL A 259 18.35 2.74 -4.31
C VAL A 259 18.16 2.83 -5.82
N ASP A 260 19.08 2.24 -6.61
CA ASP A 260 19.13 2.35 -8.06
C ASP A 260 18.75 1.06 -8.82
N ASN A 261 18.10 0.10 -8.15
CA ASN A 261 17.49 -1.01 -8.85
C ASN A 261 16.50 -0.50 -9.90
N GLN A 262 16.32 -1.27 -10.99
CA GLN A 262 15.47 -0.90 -12.12
C GLN A 262 14.41 -1.97 -12.35
N ASN A 263 13.20 -1.53 -12.65
CA ASN A 263 12.13 -2.40 -13.16
C ASN A 263 12.32 -2.68 -14.66
N GLN A 264 11.40 -3.43 -15.28
CA GLN A 264 11.45 -3.75 -16.71
C GLN A 264 11.34 -2.51 -17.62
N ALA A 265 10.83 -1.38 -17.14
CA ALA A 265 10.80 -0.12 -17.87
C ALA A 265 12.11 0.70 -17.70
N GLY A 266 13.08 0.19 -16.94
CA GLY A 266 14.31 0.92 -16.59
C GLY A 266 14.07 2.01 -15.54
N GLU A 267 12.94 1.99 -14.84
CA GLU A 267 12.61 2.98 -13.82
C GLU A 267 13.19 2.58 -12.46
N THR A 268 13.69 3.57 -11.73
CA THR A 268 14.16 3.43 -10.35
C THR A 268 13.10 3.95 -9.37
N ALA A 269 13.27 3.70 -8.07
CA ALA A 269 12.42 4.29 -7.04
C ALA A 269 12.31 5.82 -7.16
N LEU A 270 13.40 6.50 -7.59
CA LEU A 270 13.41 7.95 -7.81
C LEU A 270 12.49 8.36 -8.97
N HIS A 271 12.43 7.57 -10.05
CA HIS A 271 11.47 7.82 -11.14
C HIS A 271 10.04 7.71 -10.63
N LEU A 272 9.70 6.60 -9.95
CA LEU A 272 8.34 6.32 -9.48
C LEU A 272 7.87 7.36 -8.45
N GLY A 273 8.69 7.68 -7.46
CA GLY A 273 8.38 8.75 -6.50
C GLY A 273 8.26 10.14 -7.14
N THR A 274 8.96 10.36 -8.26
CA THR A 274 8.84 11.61 -9.05
C THR A 274 7.57 11.60 -9.90
N ILE A 275 7.20 10.50 -10.54
CA ILE A 275 5.96 10.34 -11.32
C ILE A 275 4.75 10.70 -10.46
N GLU A 276 4.70 10.16 -9.25
CA GLU A 276 3.60 10.36 -8.32
C GLU A 276 3.68 11.67 -7.51
N GLY A 277 4.79 12.41 -7.62
CA GLY A 277 4.95 13.73 -7.01
C GLY A 277 5.28 13.72 -5.52
N HIS A 278 5.83 12.64 -5.00
CA HIS A 278 6.15 12.45 -3.59
C HIS A 278 7.47 13.13 -3.18
N LEU A 279 7.45 14.45 -2.94
CA LEU A 279 8.64 15.25 -2.64
C LEU A 279 9.50 14.70 -1.50
N GLU A 280 8.91 14.32 -0.38
CA GLU A 280 9.65 13.83 0.79
C GLU A 280 10.38 12.51 0.49
N ILE A 281 9.77 11.65 -0.35
CA ILE A 281 10.37 10.41 -0.82
C ILE A 281 11.50 10.70 -1.79
N VAL A 282 11.30 11.60 -2.76
CA VAL A 282 12.35 12.07 -3.67
C VAL A 282 13.55 12.56 -2.88
N GLN A 283 13.35 13.39 -1.86
CA GLN A 283 14.42 13.88 -0.98
C GLN A 283 15.13 12.76 -0.24
N ALA A 284 14.39 11.81 0.32
CA ALA A 284 14.98 10.66 1.03
C ALA A 284 15.82 9.78 0.11
N LEU A 285 15.36 9.50 -1.11
CA LEU A 285 16.07 8.71 -2.10
C LEU A 285 17.36 9.42 -2.55
N LEU A 286 17.31 10.73 -2.81
CA LEU A 286 18.49 11.53 -3.17
C LEU A 286 19.50 11.59 -2.03
N GLN A 287 19.06 11.74 -0.78
CA GLN A 287 19.92 11.67 0.41
C GLN A 287 20.57 10.28 0.59
N ALA A 288 19.89 9.22 0.16
CA ALA A 288 20.43 7.87 0.14
C ALA A 288 21.38 7.60 -1.03
N GLY A 289 21.61 8.59 -1.89
CA GLY A 289 22.58 8.51 -2.99
C GLY A 289 22.00 8.02 -4.32
N ALA A 290 20.67 8.12 -4.52
CA ALA A 290 20.03 7.80 -5.80
C ALA A 290 20.69 8.58 -6.96
N PHE A 291 20.95 7.90 -8.08
CA PHE A 291 21.56 8.52 -9.25
C PHE A 291 20.54 9.43 -9.95
N VAL A 292 20.67 10.74 -9.74
CA VAL A 292 19.71 11.78 -10.12
C VAL A 292 19.46 11.87 -11.64
N ASN A 293 20.43 11.45 -12.46
CA ASN A 293 20.37 11.55 -13.93
C ASN A 293 20.07 10.21 -14.62
N HIS A 294 19.58 9.23 -13.88
CA HIS A 294 19.24 7.94 -14.46
C HIS A 294 18.19 8.12 -15.56
N ARG A 295 18.30 7.35 -16.67
CA ARG A 295 17.34 7.34 -17.76
C ARG A 295 16.59 6.03 -17.79
N ASN A 296 15.27 6.09 -17.82
CA ASN A 296 14.45 4.92 -18.08
C ASN A 296 14.53 4.50 -19.57
N HIS A 297 13.88 3.43 -19.96
CA HIS A 297 13.90 2.93 -21.34
C HIS A 297 13.22 3.86 -22.36
N PHE A 298 12.41 4.82 -21.89
CA PHE A 298 11.83 5.87 -22.73
C PHE A 298 12.77 7.06 -22.92
N GLY A 299 13.92 7.05 -22.21
CA GLY A 299 14.90 8.14 -22.22
C GLY A 299 14.60 9.25 -21.23
N ASP A 300 13.57 9.09 -20.39
CA ASP A 300 13.20 10.06 -19.38
C ASP A 300 14.15 10.03 -18.18
N THR A 301 14.49 11.23 -17.68
CA THR A 301 15.13 11.41 -16.39
C THR A 301 14.10 11.89 -15.35
N PRO A 302 14.36 11.73 -14.04
CA PRO A 302 13.49 12.32 -13.02
C PRO A 302 13.21 13.81 -13.23
N LEU A 303 14.22 14.58 -13.70
CA LEU A 303 14.04 16.02 -14.00
C LEU A 303 13.07 16.27 -15.16
N LEU A 304 13.14 15.47 -16.24
CA LEU A 304 12.20 15.55 -17.35
C LEU A 304 10.78 15.25 -16.88
N ILE A 305 10.60 14.17 -16.13
CA ILE A 305 9.31 13.76 -15.56
C ILE A 305 8.73 14.87 -14.67
N ALA A 306 9.50 15.36 -13.69
CA ALA A 306 9.07 16.43 -12.78
C ALA A 306 8.71 17.71 -13.53
N THR A 307 9.45 18.02 -14.61
CA THR A 307 9.19 19.20 -15.47
C THR A 307 7.87 19.03 -16.23
N VAL A 308 7.63 17.88 -16.85
CA VAL A 308 6.39 17.61 -17.61
C VAL A 308 5.17 17.65 -16.71
N GLN A 309 5.28 17.15 -15.47
CA GLN A 309 4.21 17.18 -14.49
C GLN A 309 4.01 18.54 -13.80
N GLY A 310 4.98 19.45 -13.92
CA GLY A 310 4.90 20.75 -13.30
C GLY A 310 5.21 20.76 -11.79
N TYR A 311 5.91 19.76 -11.28
CA TYR A 311 6.26 19.62 -9.86
C TYR A 311 7.40 20.57 -9.46
N GLU A 312 7.10 21.85 -9.25
CA GLU A 312 8.07 22.92 -8.99
C GLU A 312 9.08 22.56 -7.88
N ALA A 313 8.58 22.00 -6.77
CA ALA A 313 9.42 21.68 -5.63
C ALA A 313 10.37 20.50 -5.93
N ILE A 314 9.92 19.49 -6.67
CA ILE A 314 10.74 18.34 -7.06
C ILE A 314 11.78 18.77 -8.08
N VAL A 315 11.41 19.58 -9.08
CA VAL A 315 12.36 20.16 -10.04
C VAL A 315 13.50 20.88 -9.32
N LEU A 316 13.16 21.76 -8.36
CA LEU A 316 14.16 22.49 -7.62
C LEU A 316 15.05 21.56 -6.78
N GLU A 317 14.49 20.55 -6.15
CA GLU A 317 15.26 19.58 -5.37
C GLU A 317 16.22 18.77 -6.25
N LEU A 318 15.73 18.23 -7.38
CA LEU A 318 16.56 17.48 -8.34
C LEU A 318 17.73 18.35 -8.86
N LEU A 319 17.47 19.61 -9.20
CA LEU A 319 18.51 20.55 -9.66
C LEU A 319 19.55 20.82 -8.56
N LYS A 320 19.15 21.01 -7.30
CA LYS A 320 20.08 21.16 -6.16
C LYS A 320 20.97 19.93 -5.97
N GLN A 321 20.49 18.76 -6.29
CA GLN A 321 21.23 17.51 -6.19
C GLN A 321 21.98 17.13 -7.48
N GLY A 322 22.12 18.08 -8.41
CA GLY A 322 22.96 17.92 -9.60
C GLY A 322 22.27 17.28 -10.80
N ALA A 323 20.94 17.38 -10.89
CA ALA A 323 20.25 16.99 -12.11
C ALA A 323 20.72 17.85 -13.30
N GLU A 324 21.05 17.20 -14.40
CA GLU A 324 21.53 17.85 -15.62
C GLU A 324 20.38 18.49 -16.41
N PRO A 325 20.27 19.83 -16.48
CA PRO A 325 19.11 20.51 -17.06
C PRO A 325 19.07 20.49 -18.59
N ASN A 326 20.10 19.94 -19.24
CA ASN A 326 20.23 19.90 -20.71
C ASN A 326 20.09 18.51 -21.32
N LEU A 327 19.77 17.51 -20.53
CA LEU A 327 19.49 16.16 -21.06
C LEU A 327 18.21 16.19 -21.87
N THR A 328 18.27 15.64 -23.07
CA THR A 328 17.16 15.65 -24.04
C THR A 328 16.45 14.32 -24.12
N GLN A 329 15.13 14.39 -24.33
CA GLN A 329 14.30 13.29 -24.77
C GLN A 329 13.64 13.68 -26.11
N GLN A 330 13.79 12.86 -27.14
CA GLN A 330 13.23 13.12 -28.48
C GLN A 330 13.54 14.54 -29.05
N GLY A 331 14.69 15.10 -28.64
CA GLY A 331 15.13 16.44 -29.06
C GLY A 331 14.60 17.60 -28.22
N GLU A 332 13.77 17.33 -27.21
CA GLU A 332 13.29 18.33 -26.27
C GLU A 332 14.10 18.32 -24.96
N THR A 333 14.34 19.50 -24.40
CA THR A 333 15.00 19.69 -23.10
C THR A 333 13.96 19.98 -22.02
N PRO A 334 14.29 19.84 -20.72
CA PRO A 334 13.42 20.31 -19.65
C PRO A 334 12.96 21.75 -19.86
N LEU A 335 13.84 22.65 -20.33
CA LEU A 335 13.51 24.05 -20.57
C LEU A 335 12.47 24.21 -21.68
N THR A 336 12.61 23.48 -22.82
CA THR A 336 11.63 23.55 -23.90
C THR A 336 10.27 23.02 -23.48
N LEU A 337 10.24 21.93 -22.71
CA LEU A 337 9.00 21.35 -22.16
C LEU A 337 8.32 22.29 -21.15
N ALA A 338 9.09 22.88 -20.22
CA ALA A 338 8.57 23.84 -19.25
C ALA A 338 7.96 25.07 -19.92
N LEU A 339 8.58 25.55 -21.00
CA LEU A 339 8.08 26.71 -21.77
C LEU A 339 6.79 26.37 -22.52
N GLN A 340 6.69 25.21 -23.17
CA GLN A 340 5.46 24.75 -23.83
C GLN A 340 4.28 24.70 -22.87
N ARG A 341 4.53 24.27 -21.64
CA ARG A 341 3.54 24.17 -20.57
C ARG A 341 3.30 25.48 -19.83
N GLN A 342 4.03 26.54 -20.17
CA GLN A 342 3.97 27.86 -19.50
C GLN A 342 4.34 27.83 -18.01
N PHE A 343 5.18 26.90 -17.60
CA PHE A 343 5.67 26.78 -16.23
C PHE A 343 6.80 27.77 -15.94
N THR A 344 6.46 29.05 -15.78
CA THR A 344 7.42 30.15 -15.67
C THR A 344 8.42 29.96 -14.54
N LYS A 345 8.01 29.46 -13.39
CA LYS A 345 8.92 29.23 -12.26
C LYS A 345 9.92 28.11 -12.56
N ILE A 346 9.45 27.02 -13.21
CA ILE A 346 10.33 25.92 -13.61
C ILE A 346 11.34 26.40 -14.64
N CYS A 347 10.91 27.18 -15.63
CA CYS A 347 11.85 27.81 -16.58
C CYS A 347 12.95 28.58 -15.85
N ARG A 348 12.57 29.34 -14.82
CA ARG A 348 13.52 30.09 -14.01
C ARG A 348 14.51 29.18 -13.28
N TYR A 349 14.01 28.18 -12.56
CA TYR A 349 14.88 27.23 -11.87
C TYR A 349 15.85 26.52 -12.83
N LEU A 350 15.36 26.05 -13.97
CA LEU A 350 16.21 25.39 -14.97
C LEU A 350 17.33 26.31 -15.47
N LEU A 351 17.03 27.57 -15.76
CA LEU A 351 18.00 28.55 -16.23
C LEU A 351 18.99 28.98 -15.14
N ASP A 352 18.53 29.16 -13.89
CA ASP A 352 19.38 29.46 -12.73
C ASP A 352 20.38 28.31 -12.46
N TYR A 353 20.04 27.07 -12.85
CA TYR A 353 20.87 25.86 -12.73
C TYR A 353 21.57 25.45 -14.04
N GLY A 354 21.68 26.34 -15.03
CA GLY A 354 22.52 26.14 -16.20
C GLY A 354 21.86 25.49 -17.41
N ALA A 355 20.51 25.54 -17.50
CA ALA A 355 19.84 25.19 -18.74
C ALA A 355 20.30 26.12 -19.87
N ASN A 356 20.48 25.57 -21.07
CA ASN A 356 20.93 26.33 -22.23
C ASN A 356 19.84 27.33 -22.70
N PRO A 357 20.06 28.65 -22.57
CA PRO A 357 19.09 29.66 -22.99
C PRO A 357 18.88 29.69 -24.53
N ASN A 358 19.74 29.01 -25.27
CA ASN A 358 19.66 28.84 -26.72
C ASN A 358 19.13 27.46 -27.14
N ALA A 359 18.49 26.73 -26.22
CA ALA A 359 17.85 25.45 -26.54
C ALA A 359 16.87 25.61 -27.70
N VAL A 360 16.81 24.60 -28.56
CA VAL A 360 15.97 24.61 -29.77
C VAL A 360 14.93 23.51 -29.69
N TYR A 361 13.76 23.80 -30.24
CA TYR A 361 12.70 22.83 -30.48
C TYR A 361 12.99 22.00 -31.73
N PRO A 362 12.30 20.87 -31.93
CA PRO A 362 12.44 20.06 -33.14
C PRO A 362 12.12 20.83 -34.42
N ASP A 363 11.34 21.91 -34.38
CA ASP A 363 11.03 22.82 -35.51
C ASP A 363 12.14 23.86 -35.76
N GLY A 364 13.24 23.82 -35.03
CA GLY A 364 14.37 24.73 -35.15
C GLY A 364 14.21 26.09 -34.45
N LYS A 365 13.06 26.35 -33.84
CA LYS A 365 12.86 27.59 -33.08
C LYS A 365 13.60 27.52 -31.75
N THR A 366 14.18 28.64 -31.32
CA THR A 366 14.77 28.75 -29.98
C THR A 366 13.69 28.99 -28.92
N VAL A 367 14.04 28.74 -27.65
CA VAL A 367 13.18 29.11 -26.50
C VAL A 367 12.86 30.61 -26.50
N LEU A 368 13.80 31.47 -26.95
CA LEU A 368 13.57 32.89 -27.10
C LEU A 368 12.50 33.21 -28.16
N MET A 369 12.51 32.51 -29.32
CA MET A 369 11.50 32.69 -30.35
C MET A 369 10.10 32.26 -29.85
N LYS A 370 10.00 31.14 -29.12
CA LYS A 370 8.73 30.71 -28.51
C LYS A 370 8.22 31.68 -27.46
N ALA A 371 9.10 32.22 -26.62
CA ALA A 371 8.74 33.26 -25.67
C ALA A 371 8.24 34.56 -26.40
N CYS A 372 8.82 34.89 -27.56
CA CYS A 372 8.39 36.01 -28.39
C CYS A 372 7.01 35.75 -29.03
N GLU A 373 6.73 34.54 -29.53
CA GLU A 373 5.41 34.14 -30.03
C GLU A 373 4.31 34.28 -28.96
N GLY A 374 4.61 33.90 -27.74
CA GLY A 374 3.68 33.93 -26.60
C GLY A 374 3.54 35.31 -25.94
N ASN A 375 4.17 36.35 -26.46
CA ASN A 375 4.22 37.71 -25.90
C ASN A 375 4.63 37.76 -24.41
N ASN A 376 5.51 36.85 -23.97
CA ASN A 376 6.01 36.83 -22.60
C ASN A 376 7.26 37.73 -22.47
N SER A 377 7.02 39.02 -22.44
CA SER A 377 8.09 40.04 -22.40
C SER A 377 9.02 39.92 -21.19
N GLN A 378 8.51 39.44 -20.06
CA GLN A 378 9.30 39.23 -18.85
C GLN A 378 10.28 38.05 -19.02
N LEU A 379 9.81 36.95 -19.59
CA LEU A 379 10.66 35.79 -19.90
C LEU A 379 11.68 36.14 -21.00
N VAL A 380 11.28 36.92 -22.03
CA VAL A 380 12.17 37.39 -23.09
C VAL A 380 13.30 38.25 -22.50
N ARG A 381 12.99 39.23 -21.63
CA ARG A 381 14.00 40.02 -20.94
C ARG A 381 14.99 39.15 -20.18
N TRP A 382 14.45 38.24 -19.39
CA TRP A 382 15.27 37.34 -18.60
C TRP A 382 16.17 36.41 -19.44
N LEU A 383 15.63 35.79 -20.52
CA LEU A 383 16.42 34.99 -21.47
C LEU A 383 17.60 35.82 -22.07
N ILE A 384 17.36 37.08 -22.41
CA ILE A 384 18.41 37.98 -22.93
C ILE A 384 19.48 38.25 -21.84
N ASP A 385 19.05 38.53 -20.62
CA ASP A 385 19.96 38.83 -19.49
C ASP A 385 20.92 37.68 -19.17
N ILE A 386 20.48 36.45 -19.39
CA ILE A 386 21.29 35.23 -19.18
C ILE A 386 22.02 34.73 -20.45
N GLY A 387 22.00 35.54 -21.53
CA GLY A 387 22.82 35.30 -22.71
C GLY A 387 22.14 34.56 -23.87
N ALA A 388 20.81 34.57 -23.96
CA ALA A 388 20.13 34.09 -25.16
C ALA A 388 20.54 34.90 -26.40
N ASP A 389 20.85 34.22 -27.50
CA ASP A 389 21.19 34.86 -28.78
C ASP A 389 19.95 35.48 -29.44
N VAL A 390 19.83 36.80 -29.38
CA VAL A 390 18.71 37.54 -29.94
C VAL A 390 18.65 37.51 -31.48
N ASN A 391 19.74 37.08 -32.13
CA ASN A 391 19.85 37.00 -33.59
C ASN A 391 19.89 35.58 -34.14
N LYS A 392 19.74 34.58 -33.29
CA LYS A 392 19.66 33.15 -33.72
C LYS A 392 18.51 33.01 -34.74
N LEU A 393 18.75 32.25 -35.80
CA LEU A 393 17.74 31.97 -36.83
C LEU A 393 17.20 30.56 -36.70
N ASP A 394 15.92 30.38 -36.96
CA ASP A 394 15.29 29.07 -37.10
C ASP A 394 15.54 28.47 -38.51
N PHE A 395 14.95 27.30 -38.78
CA PHE A 395 15.10 26.64 -40.07
C PHE A 395 14.49 27.44 -41.27
N SER A 396 13.61 28.41 -41.02
CA SER A 396 13.07 29.30 -42.03
C SER A 396 13.89 30.57 -42.22
N GLY A 397 14.98 30.74 -41.48
CA GLY A 397 15.80 31.94 -41.40
C GLY A 397 15.14 33.07 -40.62
N ALA A 398 14.08 32.82 -39.87
CA ALA A 398 13.41 33.82 -39.05
C ALA A 398 14.12 34.04 -37.72
N SER A 399 14.24 35.29 -37.27
CA SER A 399 14.78 35.71 -35.98
C SER A 399 13.70 35.89 -34.91
N PRO A 400 14.06 35.97 -33.62
CA PRO A 400 13.11 36.30 -32.53
C PRO A 400 12.31 37.57 -32.81
N LEU A 401 12.97 38.60 -33.34
CA LEU A 401 12.31 39.87 -33.68
C LEU A 401 11.26 39.70 -34.78
N MET A 402 11.53 38.84 -35.80
CA MET A 402 10.56 38.52 -36.87
C MET A 402 9.33 37.79 -36.27
N TRP A 403 9.50 36.84 -35.37
CA TRP A 403 8.41 36.14 -34.71
C TRP A 403 7.55 37.06 -33.86
N ALA A 404 8.18 37.91 -33.04
CA ALA A 404 7.47 38.93 -32.24
C ALA A 404 6.70 39.92 -33.10
N SER A 405 7.30 40.32 -34.26
CA SER A 405 6.68 41.27 -35.19
C SER A 405 5.53 40.66 -35.98
N TYR A 406 5.64 39.39 -36.34
CA TYR A 406 4.60 38.64 -37.03
C TYR A 406 3.34 38.46 -36.18
N HIS A 407 3.52 38.14 -34.90
CA HIS A 407 2.42 37.92 -33.94
C HIS A 407 1.88 39.18 -33.26
N GLY A 408 2.45 40.36 -33.53
CA GLY A 408 1.97 41.61 -32.96
C GLY A 408 2.35 41.84 -31.52
N CYS A 409 3.42 41.21 -31.04
CA CYS A 409 3.87 41.21 -29.65
C CYS A 409 4.65 42.49 -29.31
N LEU A 410 3.96 43.63 -29.17
CA LEU A 410 4.56 44.95 -29.03
C LEU A 410 5.55 45.05 -27.85
N ASP A 411 5.18 44.55 -26.66
CA ASP A 411 6.03 44.67 -25.47
C ASP A 411 7.29 43.80 -25.60
N THR A 412 7.18 42.64 -26.24
CA THR A 412 8.31 41.81 -26.59
C THR A 412 9.26 42.48 -27.57
N VAL A 413 8.72 43.15 -28.61
CA VAL A 413 9.53 43.92 -29.56
C VAL A 413 10.31 45.03 -28.84
N LYS A 414 9.67 45.77 -27.92
CA LYS A 414 10.36 46.77 -27.09
C LYS A 414 11.53 46.17 -26.32
N VAL A 415 11.30 45.03 -25.62
CA VAL A 415 12.34 44.37 -24.85
C VAL A 415 13.50 43.88 -25.73
N LEU A 416 13.25 43.36 -26.91
CA LEU A 416 14.28 42.94 -27.86
C LEU A 416 15.11 44.15 -28.32
N LEU A 417 14.48 45.29 -28.63
CA LEU A 417 15.15 46.51 -29.07
C LEU A 417 15.97 47.15 -27.94
N ASP A 418 15.46 47.17 -26.71
CA ASP A 418 16.17 47.72 -25.52
C ASP A 418 17.46 46.96 -25.24
N GLY A 419 17.52 45.66 -25.57
CA GLY A 419 18.71 44.84 -25.43
C GLY A 419 19.86 45.21 -26.41
N GLY A 420 19.65 46.08 -27.36
CA GLY A 420 20.66 46.86 -28.12
C GLY A 420 21.53 46.10 -29.13
N LYS A 421 21.29 44.81 -29.39
CA LYS A 421 22.12 44.00 -30.29
C LYS A 421 21.32 43.27 -31.40
N VAL A 422 20.06 43.67 -31.62
CA VAL A 422 19.18 43.00 -32.57
C VAL A 422 19.46 43.43 -34.01
N ASN A 423 19.59 42.47 -34.92
CA ASN A 423 19.69 42.75 -36.36
C ASN A 423 18.30 43.08 -36.94
N LEU A 424 18.03 44.38 -37.12
CA LEU A 424 16.74 44.92 -37.58
C LEU A 424 16.40 44.47 -39.01
N ASN A 425 17.44 44.31 -39.87
CA ASN A 425 17.29 44.14 -41.30
C ASN A 425 17.62 42.71 -41.78
N GLN A 426 17.71 41.77 -40.84
CA GLN A 426 17.82 40.36 -41.18
C GLN A 426 16.63 39.96 -42.10
N LYS A 427 16.91 39.17 -43.14
CA LYS A 427 15.88 38.57 -44.02
C LYS A 427 15.75 37.08 -43.78
N ASN A 428 14.52 36.59 -43.70
CA ASN A 428 14.24 35.14 -43.68
C ASN A 428 14.40 34.54 -45.11
N GLN A 429 14.23 33.24 -45.25
CA GLN A 429 14.32 32.58 -46.59
C GLN A 429 13.30 33.11 -47.59
N GLY A 430 12.19 33.68 -47.16
CA GLY A 430 11.21 34.36 -48.03
C GLY A 430 11.56 35.83 -48.35
N GLY A 431 12.74 36.29 -47.93
CA GLY A 431 13.20 37.70 -48.16
C GLY A 431 12.52 38.73 -47.31
N MET A 432 11.70 38.31 -46.29
CA MET A 432 10.96 39.24 -45.44
C MET A 432 11.79 39.68 -44.25
N THR A 433 11.75 40.98 -43.90
CA THR A 433 12.29 41.57 -42.66
C THR A 433 11.21 41.60 -41.56
N ALA A 434 11.61 41.88 -40.31
CA ALA A 434 10.66 42.07 -39.21
C ALA A 434 9.67 43.23 -39.50
N LEU A 435 10.14 44.31 -40.10
CA LEU A 435 9.31 45.43 -40.49
C LEU A 435 8.28 45.04 -41.54
N MET A 436 8.68 44.27 -42.58
CA MET A 436 7.77 43.77 -43.64
C MET A 436 6.70 42.85 -43.02
N LEU A 437 7.05 41.93 -42.11
CA LEU A 437 6.13 41.06 -41.40
C LEU A 437 5.11 41.83 -40.55
N ALA A 438 5.56 42.87 -39.83
CA ALA A 438 4.67 43.73 -39.05
C ALA A 438 3.69 44.51 -39.95
N LYS A 439 4.14 45.00 -41.13
CA LYS A 439 3.28 45.64 -42.12
C LYS A 439 2.27 44.68 -42.71
N PHE A 440 2.70 43.48 -43.10
CA PHE A 440 1.87 42.44 -43.66
C PHE A 440 0.70 42.06 -42.75
N ASN A 441 0.96 41.97 -41.42
CA ASN A 441 -0.05 41.66 -40.43
C ASN A 441 -0.73 42.90 -39.79
N HIS A 442 -0.55 44.08 -40.36
CA HIS A 442 -1.19 45.34 -39.92
C HIS A 442 -0.88 45.76 -38.48
N HIS A 443 0.28 45.39 -37.92
CA HIS A 443 0.72 45.77 -36.57
C HIS A 443 1.34 47.16 -36.52
N GLN A 444 0.53 48.22 -36.70
CA GLN A 444 0.96 49.59 -36.92
C GLN A 444 1.88 50.15 -35.80
N ALA A 445 1.63 49.78 -34.52
CA ALA A 445 2.46 50.19 -33.42
C ALA A 445 3.90 49.64 -33.50
N ILE A 446 4.03 48.38 -33.93
CA ILE A 446 5.33 47.73 -34.16
C ILE A 446 6.01 48.31 -35.38
N VAL A 447 5.28 48.58 -36.46
CA VAL A 447 5.82 49.26 -37.64
C VAL A 447 6.47 50.58 -37.25
N SER A 448 5.74 51.43 -36.53
CA SER A 448 6.26 52.74 -36.07
C SER A 448 7.50 52.57 -35.19
N LEU A 449 7.49 51.60 -34.26
CA LEU A 449 8.59 51.34 -33.36
C LEU A 449 9.86 50.86 -34.07
N LEU A 450 9.71 49.91 -35.03
CA LEU A 450 10.83 49.41 -35.84
C LEU A 450 11.42 50.49 -36.76
N GLN A 451 10.59 51.36 -37.36
CA GLN A 451 11.06 52.48 -38.15
C GLN A 451 11.83 53.49 -37.32
N GLN A 452 11.35 53.82 -36.11
CA GLN A 452 12.08 54.66 -35.15
C GLN A 452 13.43 54.08 -34.74
N ALA A 453 13.52 52.73 -34.65
CA ALA A 453 14.76 52.03 -34.35
C ALA A 453 15.73 51.95 -35.56
N GLY A 454 15.33 52.40 -36.75
CA GLY A 454 16.15 52.39 -37.95
C GLY A 454 16.01 51.15 -38.86
N ALA A 455 14.91 50.40 -38.74
CA ALA A 455 14.64 49.29 -39.63
C ALA A 455 14.30 49.81 -41.06
N ILE A 456 14.84 49.10 -42.05
CA ILE A 456 14.58 49.35 -43.48
C ILE A 456 13.87 48.15 -44.15
N GLU A 457 13.23 48.36 -45.28
CA GLU A 457 12.56 47.28 -46.04
C GLU A 457 13.56 46.33 -46.74
#